data_ee6a2bbf8c59d7bf04c4e78918b28068
#
_entry.id   ee6a2bbf8c59d7bf04c4e78918b28068
#
_cell.length_a   1.000
_cell.length_b   1.000
_cell.length_c   1.000
_cell.angle_alpha   90.00
_cell.angle_beta   90.00
_cell.angle_gamma   90.00
#
_symmetry.space_group_name_H-M   'P 1'
#
loop_
_entity.id
_entity.type
_entity.pdbx_description
1 polymer ?
#
loop_
_entity_poly.entity_id
_entity_poly.type
_entity_poly.pdbx_seq_one_letter_code
_entity_poly.pdbx_strand_id
1 'polypeptide(L)'
;GVHALVAQRIYGLALGYEDLNDHDTLRADSVLALLVGKRDLTGADRERARDKGNPLAGSSTLNRLELATPESAKVDRYKRIAADPQAFDRLLVELFIEAHDEAPREIWLDLDATDDPLHGHQEGRFFHGYYGGYCYLPLYIFCGEHLLCARLRPSNQDGAAGSVEELERIIQQIRARWPQTRIVIRGDSGFCRETIMRWCEAHQ
;
A
#
# COMPACT_ATOMS: atom_id res chain seq x y z
N GLY A 1 18.08 10.98 -2.03
CA GLY A 1 18.00 9.72 -1.26
C GLY A 1 16.62 9.09 -1.36
N VAL A 2 16.47 7.85 -0.86
CA VAL A 2 15.20 7.08 -0.91
C VAL A 2 14.06 7.85 -0.25
N HIS A 3 14.29 8.39 0.95
CA HIS A 3 13.31 9.21 1.67
C HIS A 3 12.67 10.29 0.80
N ALA A 4 13.48 11.06 0.06
CA ALA A 4 12.96 12.11 -0.81
C ALA A 4 12.15 11.56 -2.01
N LEU A 5 12.47 10.36 -2.52
CA LEU A 5 11.69 9.72 -3.58
C LEU A 5 10.34 9.25 -3.06
N VAL A 6 10.32 8.61 -1.89
CA VAL A 6 9.08 8.16 -1.25
C VAL A 6 8.19 9.35 -0.88
N ALA A 7 8.76 10.38 -0.23
CA ALA A 7 8.03 11.60 0.12
C ALA A 7 7.45 12.29 -1.14
N GLN A 8 8.22 12.41 -2.21
CA GLN A 8 7.74 12.97 -3.48
C GLN A 8 6.53 12.19 -4.02
N ARG A 9 6.57 10.86 -3.92
CA ARG A 9 5.47 10.03 -4.43
C ARG A 9 4.22 10.14 -3.54
N ILE A 10 4.38 10.13 -2.21
CA ILE A 10 3.29 10.31 -1.25
C ILE A 10 2.61 11.68 -1.44
N TYR A 11 3.38 12.76 -1.52
CA TYR A 11 2.79 14.09 -1.74
C TYR A 11 2.15 14.21 -3.12
N GLY A 12 2.74 13.59 -4.15
CA GLY A 12 2.13 13.54 -5.48
C GLY A 12 0.75 12.91 -5.44
N LEU A 13 0.62 11.72 -4.83
CA LEU A 13 -0.65 11.02 -4.65
C LEU A 13 -1.66 11.85 -3.83
N ALA A 14 -1.22 12.45 -2.73
CA ALA A 14 -2.09 13.29 -1.89
C ALA A 14 -2.61 14.55 -2.61
N LEU A 15 -1.89 15.02 -3.63
CA LEU A 15 -2.28 16.13 -4.49
C LEU A 15 -3.09 15.70 -5.73
N GLY A 16 -3.37 14.40 -5.90
CA GLY A 16 -4.14 13.86 -7.00
C GLY A 16 -3.34 13.48 -8.25
N TYR A 17 -2.01 13.46 -8.17
CA TYR A 17 -1.13 13.04 -9.27
C TYR A 17 -0.82 11.54 -9.16
N GLU A 18 -1.72 10.72 -9.62
CA GLU A 18 -1.61 9.26 -9.56
C GLU A 18 -0.63 8.70 -10.58
N ASP A 19 -0.61 9.29 -11.79
CA ASP A 19 0.26 8.85 -12.88
C ASP A 19 1.71 9.26 -12.62
N LEU A 20 2.62 8.31 -12.78
CA LEU A 20 4.06 8.58 -12.71
C LEU A 20 4.54 9.57 -13.76
N ASN A 21 3.87 9.65 -14.92
CA ASN A 21 4.24 10.59 -16.00
C ASN A 21 4.07 12.05 -15.58
N ASP A 22 3.15 12.35 -14.65
CA ASP A 22 2.98 13.70 -14.11
C ASP A 22 4.26 14.22 -13.46
N HIS A 23 5.06 13.30 -12.92
CA HIS A 23 6.33 13.65 -12.29
C HIS A 23 7.40 14.15 -13.27
N ASP A 24 7.23 14.01 -14.58
CA ASP A 24 8.10 14.64 -15.55
C ASP A 24 7.87 16.17 -15.65
N THR A 25 6.68 16.63 -15.24
CA THR A 25 6.37 18.04 -15.04
C THR A 25 6.65 18.47 -13.59
N LEU A 26 6.15 17.71 -12.61
CA LEU A 26 6.29 18.01 -11.19
C LEU A 26 7.74 18.03 -10.69
N ARG A 27 8.67 17.40 -11.43
CA ARG A 27 10.10 17.41 -11.09
C ARG A 27 10.73 18.81 -11.00
N ALA A 28 10.12 19.80 -11.65
CA ALA A 28 10.56 21.20 -11.61
C ALA A 28 9.85 22.04 -10.52
N ASP A 29 8.88 21.47 -9.81
CA ASP A 29 8.08 22.16 -8.81
C ASP A 29 8.89 22.44 -7.54
N SER A 30 9.13 23.73 -7.26
CA SER A 30 9.90 24.18 -6.10
C SER A 30 9.10 24.03 -4.78
N VAL A 31 7.77 24.11 -4.81
CA VAL A 31 6.94 23.95 -3.61
C VAL A 31 6.92 22.47 -3.20
N LEU A 32 6.73 21.57 -4.16
CA LEU A 32 6.85 20.14 -3.90
C LEU A 32 8.27 19.77 -3.43
N ALA A 33 9.31 20.41 -3.98
CA ALA A 33 10.68 20.21 -3.53
C ALA A 33 10.88 20.64 -2.07
N LEU A 34 10.25 21.74 -1.66
CA LEU A 34 10.26 22.20 -0.27
C LEU A 34 9.56 21.19 0.65
N LEU A 35 8.38 20.72 0.30
CA LEU A 35 7.63 19.70 1.05
C LEU A 35 8.41 18.40 1.24
N VAL A 36 9.16 18.01 0.22
CA VAL A 36 10.04 16.82 0.24
C VAL A 36 11.32 17.04 1.06
N GLY A 37 11.55 18.25 1.56
CA GLY A 37 12.73 18.61 2.35
C GLY A 37 14.00 18.80 1.55
N LYS A 38 13.90 19.22 0.28
CA LYS A 38 15.07 19.59 -0.53
C LYS A 38 15.65 20.90 -0.08
N ARG A 39 16.99 20.98 -0.01
CA ARG A 39 17.71 22.24 0.26
C ARG A 39 17.80 23.11 -1.00
N ASP A 40 18.13 22.50 -2.13
CA ASP A 40 18.08 23.15 -3.44
C ASP A 40 16.71 22.98 -4.06
N LEU A 41 15.93 24.05 -4.10
CA LEU A 41 14.56 24.08 -4.63
C LEU A 41 14.50 24.32 -6.14
N THR A 42 15.64 24.67 -6.74
CA THR A 42 15.73 24.99 -8.17
C THR A 42 16.40 23.91 -8.99
N GLY A 43 17.06 22.94 -8.34
CA GLY A 43 17.84 21.92 -9.01
C GLY A 43 19.14 22.43 -9.63
N ALA A 44 19.66 23.57 -9.16
CA ALA A 44 20.93 24.13 -9.62
C ALA A 44 22.12 23.22 -9.27
N ASP A 45 22.06 22.54 -8.12
CA ASP A 45 23.09 21.64 -7.57
C ASP A 45 23.13 20.27 -8.27
N ARG A 46 22.30 20.04 -9.29
CA ARG A 46 22.29 18.74 -9.96
C ARG A 46 23.58 18.53 -10.76
N GLU A 47 24.20 17.37 -10.54
CA GLU A 47 25.46 17.01 -11.20
C GLU A 47 25.34 16.93 -12.73
N ARG A 48 24.21 16.36 -13.21
CA ARG A 48 24.00 16.17 -14.63
C ARG A 48 23.31 17.38 -15.25
N ALA A 49 23.88 17.92 -16.34
CA ALA A 49 23.34 19.09 -17.05
C ALA A 49 21.83 18.92 -17.41
N ARG A 50 21.41 17.72 -17.84
CA ARG A 50 20.00 17.41 -18.18
C ARG A 50 19.04 17.47 -17.00
N ASP A 51 19.56 17.39 -15.79
CA ASP A 51 18.75 17.37 -14.56
C ASP A 51 18.73 18.76 -13.89
N LYS A 52 19.52 19.71 -14.35
CA LYS A 52 19.51 21.08 -13.87
C LYS A 52 18.15 21.73 -14.13
N GLY A 53 17.68 22.52 -13.18
CA GLY A 53 16.33 23.07 -13.20
C GLY A 53 15.24 22.11 -12.68
N ASN A 54 15.62 20.90 -12.25
CA ASN A 54 14.68 19.87 -11.79
C ASN A 54 15.12 19.35 -10.40
N PRO A 55 14.67 19.95 -9.30
CA PRO A 55 15.07 19.55 -7.95
C PRO A 55 14.59 18.14 -7.58
N LEU A 56 13.53 17.66 -8.21
CA LEU A 56 12.90 16.39 -7.92
C LEU A 56 13.20 15.30 -8.96
N ALA A 57 12.72 14.10 -8.72
CA ALA A 57 12.88 12.97 -9.63
C ALA A 57 11.79 12.98 -10.71
N GLY A 58 12.13 12.55 -11.92
CA GLY A 58 11.16 12.28 -12.98
C GLY A 58 10.59 10.87 -12.91
N SER A 59 9.61 10.60 -13.79
CA SER A 59 8.86 9.35 -13.91
C SER A 59 9.73 8.10 -13.91
N SER A 60 10.78 8.06 -14.73
CA SER A 60 11.68 6.91 -14.84
C SER A 60 12.38 6.53 -13.53
N THR A 61 12.66 7.51 -12.65
CA THR A 61 13.30 7.24 -11.35
C THR A 61 12.30 6.68 -10.37
N LEU A 62 11.10 7.22 -10.35
CA LEU A 62 10.00 6.74 -9.49
C LEU A 62 9.50 5.37 -9.94
N ASN A 63 9.40 5.12 -11.24
CA ASN A 63 9.10 3.80 -11.78
C ASN A 63 10.07 2.72 -11.27
N ARG A 64 11.37 3.03 -11.23
CA ARG A 64 12.37 2.09 -10.67
C ARG A 64 12.21 1.89 -9.18
N LEU A 65 11.73 2.89 -8.44
CA LEU A 65 11.45 2.76 -7.01
C LEU A 65 10.26 1.82 -6.76
N GLU A 66 9.19 1.96 -7.54
CA GLU A 66 7.94 1.21 -7.34
C GLU A 66 8.02 -0.22 -7.90
N LEU A 67 8.69 -0.41 -9.04
CA LEU A 67 8.71 -1.69 -9.76
C LEU A 67 9.98 -2.53 -9.56
N ALA A 68 10.85 -2.16 -8.63
CA ALA A 68 12.01 -2.99 -8.33
C ALA A 68 11.61 -4.14 -7.40
N THR A 69 11.86 -5.38 -7.86
CA THR A 69 11.72 -6.57 -7.03
C THR A 69 13.02 -6.89 -6.28
N PRO A 70 12.97 -7.66 -5.18
CA PRO A 70 14.19 -8.11 -4.48
C PRO A 70 15.18 -8.82 -5.41
N GLU A 71 14.69 -9.58 -6.39
CA GLU A 71 15.52 -10.30 -7.37
C GLU A 71 16.16 -9.33 -8.35
N SER A 72 15.38 -8.36 -8.89
CA SER A 72 15.92 -7.36 -9.80
C SER A 72 16.93 -6.44 -9.11
N ALA A 73 16.74 -6.14 -7.83
CA ALA A 73 17.66 -5.31 -7.05
C ALA A 73 19.05 -5.91 -6.90
N LYS A 74 19.18 -7.23 -6.99
CA LYS A 74 20.47 -7.94 -6.89
C LYS A 74 21.30 -7.87 -8.16
N VAL A 75 20.66 -7.79 -9.33
CA VAL A 75 21.34 -7.95 -10.64
C VAL A 75 21.23 -6.69 -11.54
N ASP A 76 20.21 -5.87 -11.35
CA ASP A 76 20.00 -4.69 -12.18
C ASP A 76 20.87 -3.52 -11.70
N ARG A 77 21.51 -2.83 -12.66
CA ARG A 77 22.33 -1.64 -12.38
C ARG A 77 21.50 -0.47 -11.83
N TYR A 78 20.23 -0.38 -12.18
CA TYR A 78 19.37 0.79 -11.90
C TYR A 78 18.27 0.50 -10.88
N LYS A 79 17.79 -0.74 -10.77
CA LYS A 79 16.74 -1.17 -9.83
C LYS A 79 17.37 -1.72 -8.55
N ARG A 80 17.98 -0.86 -7.74
CA ARG A 80 18.74 -1.28 -6.54
C ARG A 80 17.97 -1.15 -5.24
N ILE A 81 16.81 -0.52 -5.28
CA ILE A 81 15.95 -0.30 -4.11
C ILE A 81 14.70 -1.12 -4.36
N ALA A 82 14.49 -2.12 -3.55
CA ALA A 82 13.26 -2.92 -3.56
C ALA A 82 12.49 -2.67 -2.26
N ALA A 83 11.18 -2.63 -2.35
CA ALA A 83 10.31 -2.60 -1.19
C ALA A 83 10.32 -3.97 -0.50
N ASP A 84 10.18 -3.96 0.82
CA ASP A 84 9.85 -5.15 1.61
C ASP A 84 8.33 -5.14 1.89
N PRO A 85 7.54 -5.98 1.20
CA PRO A 85 6.09 -6.01 1.40
C PRO A 85 5.69 -6.32 2.84
N GLN A 86 6.43 -7.19 3.52
CA GLN A 86 6.14 -7.54 4.92
C GLN A 86 6.40 -6.37 5.86
N ALA A 87 7.39 -5.52 5.56
CA ALA A 87 7.63 -4.31 6.33
C ALA A 87 6.49 -3.30 6.15
N PHE A 88 5.92 -3.15 4.95
CA PHE A 88 4.72 -2.34 4.73
C PHE A 88 3.51 -2.89 5.47
N ASP A 89 3.30 -4.19 5.42
CA ASP A 89 2.21 -4.83 6.14
C ASP A 89 2.28 -4.57 7.65
N ARG A 90 3.49 -4.63 8.23
CA ARG A 90 3.71 -4.29 9.64
C ARG A 90 3.49 -2.80 9.91
N LEU A 91 3.99 -1.94 9.03
CA LEU A 91 3.89 -0.49 9.18
C LEU A 91 2.44 -0.01 9.26
N LEU A 92 1.54 -0.54 8.45
CA LEU A 92 0.12 -0.17 8.48
C LEU A 92 -0.50 -0.39 9.87
N VAL A 93 -0.21 -1.54 10.48
CA VAL A 93 -0.70 -1.85 11.83
C VAL A 93 0.01 -1.02 12.90
N GLU A 94 1.31 -0.75 12.74
CA GLU A 94 2.07 0.12 13.64
C GLU A 94 1.49 1.55 13.65
N LEU A 95 1.23 2.14 12.48
CA LEU A 95 0.61 3.46 12.36
C LEU A 95 -0.78 3.51 13.01
N PHE A 96 -1.56 2.46 12.87
CA PHE A 96 -2.84 2.34 13.55
C PHE A 96 -2.68 2.34 15.06
N ILE A 97 -1.73 1.56 15.58
CA ILE A 97 -1.46 1.48 17.03
C ILE A 97 -0.95 2.83 17.56
N GLU A 98 -0.04 3.48 16.83
CA GLU A 98 0.54 4.78 17.21
C GLU A 98 -0.46 5.94 17.15
N ALA A 99 -1.52 5.82 16.35
CA ALA A 99 -2.58 6.82 16.28
C ALA A 99 -3.49 6.84 17.52
N HIS A 100 -3.30 5.92 18.47
CA HIS A 100 -4.09 5.82 19.69
C HIS A 100 -3.21 6.09 20.91
N ASP A 101 -3.57 7.08 21.71
CA ASP A 101 -2.87 7.41 22.97
C ASP A 101 -3.00 6.28 24.00
N GLU A 102 -4.15 5.58 24.02
CA GLU A 102 -4.46 4.48 24.93
C GLU A 102 -5.05 3.29 24.18
N ALA A 103 -4.88 2.09 24.75
CA ALA A 103 -5.49 0.88 24.21
C ALA A 103 -7.02 0.99 24.19
N PRO A 104 -7.68 0.89 23.04
CA PRO A 104 -9.14 0.90 22.97
C PRO A 104 -9.72 -0.34 23.65
N ARG A 105 -10.90 -0.21 24.26
CA ARG A 105 -11.61 -1.36 24.87
C ARG A 105 -12.07 -2.37 23.82
N GLU A 106 -12.47 -1.88 22.67
CA GLU A 106 -12.98 -2.67 21.55
C GLU A 106 -12.58 -2.02 20.22
N ILE A 107 -12.25 -2.86 19.25
CA ILE A 107 -12.00 -2.46 17.84
C ILE A 107 -12.78 -3.39 16.91
N TRP A 108 -13.11 -2.84 15.74
CA TRP A 108 -13.82 -3.56 14.69
C TRP A 108 -12.92 -3.66 13.46
N LEU A 109 -12.67 -4.88 13.02
CA LEU A 109 -11.91 -5.13 11.79
C LEU A 109 -12.90 -5.42 10.67
N ASP A 110 -12.98 -4.51 9.71
CA ASP A 110 -13.85 -4.58 8.55
C ASP A 110 -13.12 -5.21 7.37
N LEU A 111 -13.60 -6.35 6.93
CA LEU A 111 -13.10 -7.04 5.75
C LEU A 111 -13.90 -6.62 4.53
N ASP A 112 -13.20 -6.25 3.47
CA ASP A 112 -13.77 -5.90 2.18
C ASP A 112 -12.97 -6.49 1.03
N ALA A 113 -13.66 -6.93 -0.01
CA ALA A 113 -13.08 -7.34 -1.27
C ALA A 113 -13.91 -6.73 -2.40
N THR A 114 -13.35 -5.72 -3.03
CA THR A 114 -14.00 -5.00 -4.12
C THR A 114 -13.28 -5.24 -5.45
N ASP A 115 -13.96 -4.97 -6.56
CA ASP A 115 -13.31 -5.03 -7.85
C ASP A 115 -12.43 -3.80 -8.11
N ASP A 116 -11.31 -4.05 -8.77
CA ASP A 116 -10.43 -3.02 -9.34
C ASP A 116 -10.44 -3.20 -10.85
N PRO A 117 -11.31 -2.47 -11.59
CA PRO A 117 -11.52 -2.65 -13.02
C PRO A 117 -10.26 -2.35 -13.83
N LEU A 118 -9.98 -3.18 -14.82
CA LEU A 118 -8.78 -3.08 -15.65
C LEU A 118 -9.11 -2.72 -17.08
N HIS A 119 -8.42 -1.71 -17.61
CA HIS A 119 -8.58 -1.19 -18.97
C HIS A 119 -7.44 -1.58 -19.90
N GLY A 120 -6.84 -2.73 -19.74
CA GLY A 120 -5.70 -3.16 -20.53
C GLY A 120 -5.44 -4.65 -20.43
N HIS A 121 -4.19 -5.04 -20.78
CA HIS A 121 -3.75 -6.42 -20.76
C HIS A 121 -2.78 -6.72 -19.61
N GLN A 122 -3.10 -6.18 -18.42
CA GLN A 122 -2.28 -6.39 -17.23
C GLN A 122 -2.19 -7.87 -16.88
N GLU A 123 -1.03 -8.28 -16.42
CA GLU A 123 -0.78 -9.64 -15.94
C GLU A 123 -1.64 -9.95 -14.70
N GLY A 124 -2.16 -11.17 -14.61
CA GLY A 124 -2.99 -11.61 -13.48
C GLY A 124 -4.42 -11.08 -13.50
N ARG A 125 -4.86 -10.42 -14.58
CA ARG A 125 -6.26 -10.05 -14.76
C ARG A 125 -7.09 -11.28 -15.15
N PHE A 126 -8.28 -11.39 -14.59
CA PHE A 126 -9.26 -12.40 -14.97
C PHE A 126 -10.63 -11.76 -15.15
N PHE A 127 -11.50 -12.40 -15.93
CA PHE A 127 -12.89 -11.99 -16.04
C PHE A 127 -13.65 -12.45 -14.80
N HIS A 128 -14.29 -11.51 -14.11
CA HIS A 128 -15.09 -11.80 -12.93
C HIS A 128 -16.57 -11.74 -13.27
N GLY A 129 -17.27 -12.90 -13.17
CA GLY A 129 -18.66 -13.03 -13.61
C GLY A 129 -19.64 -12.14 -12.84
N TYR A 130 -19.42 -11.90 -11.56
CA TYR A 130 -20.28 -11.04 -10.74
C TYR A 130 -20.17 -9.57 -11.15
N TYR A 131 -18.95 -9.07 -11.39
CA TYR A 131 -18.71 -7.68 -11.79
C TYR A 131 -18.84 -7.47 -13.30
N GLY A 132 -18.91 -8.54 -14.11
CA GLY A 132 -19.09 -8.46 -15.56
C GLY A 132 -17.91 -7.87 -16.34
N GLY A 133 -16.70 -7.90 -15.77
CA GLY A 133 -15.50 -7.30 -16.36
C GLY A 133 -14.19 -7.98 -15.95
N TYR A 134 -13.12 -7.55 -16.61
CA TYR A 134 -11.77 -7.91 -16.20
C TYR A 134 -11.33 -7.00 -15.06
N CYS A 135 -10.92 -7.59 -13.95
CA CYS A 135 -10.52 -6.83 -12.76
C CYS A 135 -9.46 -7.59 -11.95
N TYR A 136 -8.84 -6.88 -11.01
CA TYR A 136 -8.29 -7.48 -9.80
C TYR A 136 -9.38 -7.55 -8.72
N LEU A 137 -9.11 -8.30 -7.65
CA LEU A 137 -9.99 -8.43 -6.48
C LEU A 137 -9.16 -8.23 -5.21
N PRO A 138 -8.75 -6.99 -4.93
CA PRO A 138 -8.00 -6.70 -3.72
C PRO A 138 -8.78 -7.04 -2.45
N LEU A 139 -8.04 -7.48 -1.42
CA LEU A 139 -8.54 -7.62 -0.05
C LEU A 139 -8.10 -6.41 0.75
N TYR A 140 -9.05 -5.77 1.38
CA TYR A 140 -8.81 -4.71 2.34
C TYR A 140 -9.27 -5.13 3.73
N ILE A 141 -8.54 -4.69 4.76
CA ILE A 141 -8.98 -4.79 6.15
C ILE A 141 -8.78 -3.43 6.78
N PHE A 142 -9.86 -2.87 7.30
CA PHE A 142 -9.88 -1.58 7.95
C PHE A 142 -10.22 -1.69 9.44
N CYS A 143 -9.80 -0.70 10.22
CA CYS A 143 -10.33 -0.40 11.53
C CYS A 143 -10.72 1.08 11.58
N GLY A 144 -12.01 1.37 11.44
CA GLY A 144 -12.48 2.73 11.23
C GLY A 144 -11.88 3.33 9.95
N GLU A 145 -11.15 4.43 10.08
CA GLU A 145 -10.48 5.09 8.95
C GLU A 145 -9.05 4.56 8.67
N HIS A 146 -8.57 3.62 9.48
CA HIS A 146 -7.22 3.09 9.34
C HIS A 146 -7.19 1.85 8.46
N LEU A 147 -6.38 1.89 7.41
CA LEU A 147 -6.09 0.74 6.56
C LEU A 147 -5.05 -0.16 7.25
N LEU A 148 -5.38 -1.43 7.51
CA LEU A 148 -4.49 -2.41 8.15
C LEU A 148 -3.96 -3.46 7.17
N CYS A 149 -4.68 -3.68 6.07
CA CYS A 149 -4.28 -4.57 4.99
C CYS A 149 -4.78 -4.02 3.65
N ALA A 150 -3.90 -4.05 2.64
CA ALA A 150 -4.22 -3.85 1.25
C ALA A 150 -3.47 -4.91 0.44
N ARG A 151 -4.17 -5.95 0.00
CA ARG A 151 -3.58 -7.07 -0.72
C ARG A 151 -4.12 -7.14 -2.13
N LEU A 152 -3.31 -6.75 -3.12
CA LEU A 152 -3.68 -6.92 -4.52
C LEU A 152 -3.73 -8.41 -4.87
N ARG A 153 -4.85 -8.84 -5.49
CA ARG A 153 -5.09 -10.23 -5.81
C ARG A 153 -5.74 -10.36 -7.19
N PRO A 154 -5.47 -11.45 -7.92
CA PRO A 154 -6.23 -11.77 -9.13
C PRO A 154 -7.69 -12.09 -8.78
N SER A 155 -8.62 -11.80 -9.70
CA SER A 155 -10.05 -11.96 -9.45
C SER A 155 -10.60 -13.39 -9.69
N ASN A 156 -9.74 -14.36 -10.03
CA ASN A 156 -10.13 -15.76 -10.23
C ASN A 156 -10.11 -16.58 -8.94
N GLN A 157 -10.35 -15.96 -7.81
CA GLN A 157 -10.37 -16.60 -6.49
C GLN A 157 -11.55 -16.09 -5.65
N ASP A 158 -11.83 -16.78 -4.55
CA ASP A 158 -12.86 -16.37 -3.59
C ASP A 158 -12.49 -15.02 -2.94
N GLY A 159 -13.47 -14.13 -2.80
CA GLY A 159 -13.26 -12.81 -2.17
C GLY A 159 -12.73 -12.90 -0.74
N ALA A 160 -13.04 -13.98 -0.02
CA ALA A 160 -12.55 -14.23 1.34
C ALA A 160 -11.18 -14.95 1.39
N ALA A 161 -10.60 -15.33 0.24
CA ALA A 161 -9.32 -16.03 0.23
C ALA A 161 -8.21 -15.19 0.86
N GLY A 162 -7.39 -15.79 1.72
CA GLY A 162 -6.28 -15.12 2.42
C GLY A 162 -6.70 -14.28 3.63
N SER A 163 -7.99 -14.20 3.97
CA SER A 163 -8.46 -13.36 5.08
C SER A 163 -7.98 -13.87 6.44
N VAL A 164 -7.92 -15.17 6.64
CA VAL A 164 -7.49 -15.76 7.93
C VAL A 164 -6.03 -15.43 8.18
N GLU A 165 -5.17 -15.59 7.19
CA GLU A 165 -3.74 -15.32 7.28
C GLU A 165 -3.46 -13.83 7.60
N GLU A 166 -4.22 -12.93 6.97
CA GLU A 166 -4.08 -11.49 7.24
C GLU A 166 -4.64 -11.11 8.61
N LEU A 167 -5.78 -11.69 9.02
CA LEU A 167 -6.32 -11.49 10.36
C LEU A 167 -5.35 -11.97 11.44
N GLU A 168 -4.77 -13.15 11.27
CA GLU A 168 -3.79 -13.70 12.20
C GLU A 168 -2.58 -12.76 12.36
N ARG A 169 -2.02 -12.29 11.25
CA ARG A 169 -0.90 -11.34 11.23
C ARG A 169 -1.25 -10.04 11.97
N ILE A 170 -2.39 -9.43 11.64
CA ILE A 170 -2.84 -8.15 12.21
C ILE A 170 -3.13 -8.30 13.70
N ILE A 171 -3.90 -9.32 14.07
CA ILE A 171 -4.32 -9.55 15.45
C ILE A 171 -3.13 -9.90 16.33
N GLN A 172 -2.19 -10.69 15.84
CA GLN A 172 -0.95 -10.99 16.57
C GLN A 172 -0.18 -9.70 16.92
N GLN A 173 -0.07 -8.77 15.98
CA GLN A 173 0.62 -7.49 16.18
C GLN A 173 -0.15 -6.60 17.16
N ILE A 174 -1.47 -6.50 17.03
CA ILE A 174 -2.33 -5.75 17.94
C ILE A 174 -2.26 -6.34 19.36
N ARG A 175 -2.36 -7.65 19.51
CA ARG A 175 -2.31 -8.34 20.82
C ARG A 175 -0.98 -8.16 21.54
N ALA A 176 0.13 -8.05 20.81
CA ALA A 176 1.43 -7.75 21.40
C ALA A 176 1.44 -6.39 22.12
N ARG A 177 0.65 -5.43 21.67
CA ARG A 177 0.55 -4.09 22.26
C ARG A 177 -0.66 -3.92 23.17
N TRP A 178 -1.81 -4.47 22.76
CA TRP A 178 -3.11 -4.36 23.44
C TRP A 178 -3.72 -5.74 23.75
N PRO A 179 -3.20 -6.46 24.74
CA PRO A 179 -3.60 -7.86 25.00
C PRO A 179 -5.06 -8.00 25.43
N GLN A 180 -5.70 -6.96 26.00
CA GLN A 180 -7.06 -7.00 26.54
C GLN A 180 -8.11 -6.36 25.64
N THR A 181 -7.73 -5.77 24.52
CA THR A 181 -8.68 -5.15 23.59
C THR A 181 -9.59 -6.20 22.97
N ARG A 182 -10.91 -6.02 23.07
CA ARG A 182 -11.86 -6.86 22.35
C ARG A 182 -11.77 -6.60 20.86
N ILE A 183 -11.64 -7.64 20.05
CA ILE A 183 -11.59 -7.54 18.59
C ILE A 183 -12.82 -8.17 17.99
N VAL A 184 -13.57 -7.39 17.20
CA VAL A 184 -14.75 -7.84 16.47
C VAL A 184 -14.40 -7.87 15.00
N ILE A 185 -14.70 -8.96 14.30
CA ILE A 185 -14.50 -9.10 12.87
C ILE A 185 -15.84 -8.91 12.18
N ARG A 186 -15.87 -8.05 11.17
CA ARG A 186 -17.06 -7.73 10.39
C ARG A 186 -16.75 -7.86 8.90
N GLY A 187 -17.66 -8.41 8.13
CA GLY A 187 -17.58 -8.49 6.67
C GLY A 187 -18.96 -8.66 6.09
N ASP A 188 -19.09 -8.51 4.81
CA ASP A 188 -20.32 -8.80 4.09
C ASP A 188 -20.55 -10.33 3.94
N SER A 189 -21.61 -10.73 3.24
CA SER A 189 -21.92 -12.15 3.00
C SER A 189 -20.83 -12.89 2.21
N GLY A 190 -19.98 -12.19 1.49
CA GLY A 190 -18.82 -12.73 0.79
C GLY A 190 -17.77 -13.33 1.74
N PHE A 191 -17.72 -12.83 2.99
CA PHE A 191 -16.83 -13.34 4.05
C PHE A 191 -17.49 -14.35 4.98
N CYS A 192 -18.76 -14.71 4.76
CA CYS A 192 -19.42 -15.78 5.52
C CYS A 192 -18.85 -17.14 5.10
N ARG A 193 -17.65 -17.46 5.56
CA ARG A 193 -16.92 -18.69 5.27
C ARG A 193 -16.64 -19.45 6.57
N GLU A 194 -16.84 -20.75 6.53
CA GLU A 194 -16.63 -21.60 7.69
C GLU A 194 -15.19 -21.53 8.23
N THR A 195 -14.21 -21.34 7.37
CA THR A 195 -12.81 -21.17 7.76
C THR A 195 -12.59 -19.94 8.64
N ILE A 196 -13.23 -18.81 8.31
CA ILE A 196 -13.15 -17.58 9.10
C ILE A 196 -13.88 -17.78 10.44
N MET A 197 -15.10 -18.35 10.41
CA MET A 197 -15.88 -18.57 11.61
C MET A 197 -15.19 -19.52 12.59
N ARG A 198 -14.67 -20.66 12.12
CA ARG A 198 -13.87 -21.58 12.94
C ARG A 198 -12.62 -20.93 13.52
N TRP A 199 -11.95 -20.10 12.72
CA TRP A 199 -10.78 -19.38 13.19
C TRP A 199 -11.16 -18.42 14.33
N CYS A 200 -12.24 -17.65 14.17
CA CYS A 200 -12.75 -16.75 15.23
C CYS A 200 -13.14 -17.51 16.51
N GLU A 201 -13.79 -18.66 16.39
CA GLU A 201 -14.17 -19.51 17.53
C GLU A 201 -12.94 -20.06 18.29
N ALA A 202 -11.87 -20.36 17.56
CA ALA A 202 -10.64 -20.88 18.14
C ALA A 202 -9.78 -19.81 18.84
N HIS A 203 -10.04 -18.53 18.57
CA HIS A 203 -9.23 -17.40 19.07
C HIS A 203 -10.00 -16.42 19.95
N GLN A 204 -11.04 -16.92 20.64
CA GLN A 204 -11.85 -16.15 21.60
C GLN A 204 -11.07 -15.76 22.85
#